data_7bfb09cc55bb3b1ac91ee07bddb1bbc1
#
_entry.id   7bfb09cc55bb3b1ac91ee07bddb1bbc1
#
_cell.length_a   1.000
_cell.length_b   1.000
_cell.length_c   1.000
_cell.angle_alpha   90.00
_cell.angle_beta   90.00
_cell.angle_gamma   90.00
#
_symmetry.space_group_name_H-M   'P 1'
#
loop_
_entity.id
_entity.type
_entity.pdbx_description
1 polymer ?
#
loop_
_entity_poly.entity_id
_entity_poly.type
_entity_poly.pdbx_seq_one_letter_code
_entity_poly.pdbx_strand_id
1 'polypeptide(L)'
;ASDVYKRQMLMQETYRLFGGRSEVIEPFMAAIEMIHTYSLVHDDLPAMDNDEYRRGKKTTWVAYGYDMAVLAGDALLIYAIETAAKAFAMTPDAAKVGRCIQILSEKTGIYGMIGGQNADIEAEEQTTPLTTEQILFIHANKTAALIQSAMTIGATLEGATDEEIAALELCAYNVGIAFQIQDDILDVIGDSRELGKATGSDAQNHKQTYVTLHGLEESGREVERLTGEAVAVMDGFSGEHEFLKELLLHLVHRTK
;
A
#
# COMPACT_ATOMS: atom_id res chain seq x y z
N ALA A 1 10.77 -3.85 12.10
CA ALA A 1 9.58 -4.59 12.55
C ALA A 1 8.27 -3.81 12.30
N SER A 2 8.30 -2.49 12.24
CA SER A 2 7.07 -1.67 12.11
C SER A 2 6.42 -1.69 10.73
N ASP A 3 7.14 -2.08 9.69
CA ASP A 3 6.65 -2.00 8.31
C ASP A 3 5.77 -3.20 7.88
N VAL A 4 5.88 -4.33 8.57
CA VAL A 4 5.27 -5.60 8.19
C VAL A 4 3.77 -5.68 8.50
N TYR A 5 3.24 -4.92 9.47
CA TYR A 5 1.86 -5.06 9.96
C TYR A 5 0.96 -3.84 9.69
N LYS A 6 1.44 -2.83 8.99
CA LYS A 6 0.73 -1.56 8.82
C LYS A 6 -0.65 -1.74 8.16
N ARG A 7 -0.72 -2.49 7.05
CA ARG A 7 -1.98 -2.73 6.31
C ARG A 7 -2.97 -3.55 7.13
N GLN A 8 -2.48 -4.55 7.86
CA GLN A 8 -3.30 -5.34 8.76
C GLN A 8 -3.87 -4.48 9.89
N MET A 9 -3.05 -3.61 10.49
CA MET A 9 -3.50 -2.69 11.53
C MET A 9 -4.53 -1.69 11.00
N LEU A 10 -4.30 -1.10 9.82
CA LEU A 10 -5.28 -0.21 9.18
C LEU A 10 -6.62 -0.92 8.96
N MET A 11 -6.60 -2.14 8.43
CA MET A 11 -7.79 -2.95 8.20
C MET A 11 -8.51 -3.24 9.52
N GLN A 12 -7.79 -3.69 10.55
CA GLN A 12 -8.34 -4.02 11.84
C GLN A 12 -8.93 -2.81 12.56
N GLU A 13 -8.24 -1.68 12.55
CA GLU A 13 -8.71 -0.48 13.24
C GLU A 13 -9.90 0.16 12.52
N THR A 14 -9.92 0.11 11.18
CA THR A 14 -11.10 0.53 10.42
C THR A 14 -12.30 -0.40 10.71
N TYR A 15 -12.08 -1.71 10.79
CA TYR A 15 -13.12 -2.67 11.17
C TYR A 15 -13.68 -2.35 12.57
N ARG A 16 -12.81 -2.02 13.54
CA ARG A 16 -13.19 -1.62 14.90
C ARG A 16 -13.94 -0.30 14.94
N LEU A 17 -13.56 0.67 14.12
CA LEU A 17 -14.24 1.96 13.99
C LEU A 17 -15.73 1.79 13.71
N PHE A 18 -16.10 0.80 12.89
CA PHE A 18 -17.50 0.45 12.59
C PHE A 18 -18.10 -0.58 13.54
N GLY A 19 -17.46 -0.89 14.65
CA GLY A 19 -17.97 -1.78 15.70
C GLY A 19 -17.60 -3.25 15.55
N GLY A 20 -16.77 -3.59 14.57
CA GLY A 20 -16.33 -4.95 14.31
C GLY A 20 -15.52 -5.57 15.44
N ARG A 21 -15.87 -6.82 15.80
CA ARG A 21 -15.20 -7.56 16.90
C ARG A 21 -15.04 -9.04 16.62
N SER A 22 -15.55 -9.53 15.50
CA SER A 22 -15.45 -10.95 15.15
C SER A 22 -14.14 -11.25 14.40
N GLU A 23 -13.79 -12.53 14.32
CA GLU A 23 -12.58 -13.01 13.64
C GLU A 23 -12.72 -13.02 12.10
N VAL A 24 -13.87 -12.64 11.55
CA VAL A 24 -14.13 -12.63 10.08
C VAL A 24 -13.15 -11.74 9.32
N ILE A 25 -12.52 -10.79 9.99
CA ILE A 25 -11.50 -9.89 9.42
C ILE A 25 -10.16 -10.59 9.18
N GLU A 26 -9.81 -11.61 9.96
CA GLU A 26 -8.48 -12.24 9.97
C GLU A 26 -8.07 -12.84 8.61
N PRO A 27 -8.96 -13.56 7.88
CA PRO A 27 -8.66 -14.03 6.54
C PRO A 27 -8.24 -12.92 5.57
N PHE A 28 -8.87 -11.74 5.67
CA PHE A 28 -8.54 -10.58 4.82
C PHE A 28 -7.23 -9.92 5.25
N MET A 29 -6.96 -9.84 6.57
CA MET A 29 -5.67 -9.36 7.09
C MET A 29 -4.52 -10.25 6.61
N ALA A 30 -4.70 -11.56 6.63
CA ALA A 30 -3.70 -12.50 6.11
C ALA A 30 -3.56 -12.37 4.59
N ALA A 31 -4.66 -12.26 3.86
CA ALA A 31 -4.67 -12.16 2.41
C ALA A 31 -3.93 -10.91 1.90
N ILE A 32 -4.19 -9.75 2.49
CA ILE A 32 -3.54 -8.50 2.03
C ILE A 32 -2.03 -8.53 2.27
N GLU A 33 -1.57 -9.21 3.32
CA GLU A 33 -0.15 -9.36 3.60
C GLU A 33 0.53 -10.36 2.65
N MET A 34 -0.17 -11.46 2.28
CA MET A 34 0.29 -12.37 1.24
C MET A 34 0.40 -11.66 -0.11
N ILE A 35 -0.57 -10.82 -0.45
CA ILE A 35 -0.55 -10.00 -1.67
C ILE A 35 0.64 -9.04 -1.65
N HIS A 36 0.87 -8.33 -0.56
CA HIS A 36 2.04 -7.48 -0.44
C HIS A 36 3.34 -8.29 -0.52
N THR A 37 3.38 -9.48 0.07
CA THR A 37 4.58 -10.31 0.06
C THR A 37 4.89 -10.82 -1.34
N TYR A 38 3.87 -11.26 -2.10
CA TYR A 38 4.12 -11.71 -3.48
C TYR A 38 4.65 -10.57 -4.35
N SER A 39 4.13 -9.35 -4.20
CA SER A 39 4.62 -8.22 -4.99
C SER A 39 6.10 -7.98 -4.72
N LEU A 40 6.54 -8.03 -3.45
CA LEU A 40 7.96 -7.89 -3.11
C LEU A 40 8.82 -9.04 -3.66
N VAL A 41 8.30 -10.28 -3.65
CA VAL A 41 9.02 -11.44 -4.22
C VAL A 41 9.23 -11.28 -5.72
N HIS A 42 8.21 -10.77 -6.43
CA HIS A 42 8.32 -10.52 -7.87
C HIS A 42 9.13 -9.26 -8.19
N ASP A 43 8.99 -8.19 -7.42
CA ASP A 43 9.79 -6.97 -7.58
C ASP A 43 11.30 -7.26 -7.46
N ASP A 44 11.71 -8.15 -6.56
CA ASP A 44 13.11 -8.54 -6.36
C ASP A 44 13.72 -9.30 -7.55
N LEU A 45 12.91 -9.84 -8.47
CA LEU A 45 13.42 -10.67 -9.59
C LEU A 45 14.38 -9.90 -10.51
N PRO A 46 15.35 -10.60 -11.15
CA PRO A 46 16.26 -9.99 -12.13
C PRO A 46 15.58 -9.31 -13.32
N ALA A 47 14.31 -9.66 -13.62
CA ALA A 47 13.52 -9.03 -14.66
C ALA A 47 12.80 -7.75 -14.19
N MET A 48 12.91 -7.42 -12.91
CA MET A 48 12.29 -6.28 -12.23
C MET A 48 13.41 -5.43 -11.60
N ASP A 49 13.39 -5.21 -10.28
CA ASP A 49 14.37 -4.39 -9.56
C ASP A 49 15.76 -5.05 -9.45
N ASN A 50 15.84 -6.37 -9.65
CA ASN A 50 17.08 -7.18 -9.54
C ASN A 50 17.76 -7.06 -8.17
N ASP A 51 16.97 -7.02 -7.10
CA ASP A 51 17.47 -6.88 -5.75
C ASP A 51 17.99 -8.21 -5.20
N GLU A 52 19.25 -8.25 -4.74
CA GLU A 52 19.82 -9.44 -4.11
C GLU A 52 19.46 -9.55 -2.62
N TYR A 53 19.19 -8.43 -1.95
CA TYR A 53 18.90 -8.35 -0.52
C TYR A 53 17.68 -7.47 -0.24
N ARG A 54 16.81 -7.95 0.66
CA ARG A 54 15.66 -7.21 1.20
C ARG A 54 15.62 -7.35 2.71
N ARG A 55 15.56 -6.23 3.44
CA ARG A 55 15.54 -6.20 4.92
C ARG A 55 16.72 -7.00 5.54
N GLY A 56 17.89 -6.92 4.92
CA GLY A 56 19.13 -7.57 5.38
C GLY A 56 19.20 -9.09 5.15
N LYS A 57 18.24 -9.67 4.42
CA LYS A 57 18.23 -11.09 4.03
C LYS A 57 18.30 -11.21 2.52
N LYS A 58 18.86 -12.34 2.03
CA LYS A 58 18.82 -12.68 0.62
C LYS A 58 17.35 -12.76 0.14
N THR A 59 17.09 -12.21 -1.04
CA THR A 59 15.80 -12.29 -1.69
C THR A 59 15.46 -13.73 -2.11
N THR A 60 14.21 -14.00 -2.40
CA THR A 60 13.75 -15.36 -2.69
C THR A 60 14.47 -15.95 -3.89
N TRP A 61 14.68 -15.16 -4.96
CA TRP A 61 15.36 -15.64 -6.16
C TRP A 61 16.85 -15.92 -5.92
N VAL A 62 17.51 -15.16 -5.06
CA VAL A 62 18.94 -15.42 -4.69
C VAL A 62 19.07 -16.65 -3.81
N ALA A 63 18.09 -16.90 -2.94
CA ALA A 63 18.14 -18.00 -1.99
C ALA A 63 17.71 -19.34 -2.58
N TYR A 64 16.74 -19.35 -3.52
CA TYR A 64 16.08 -20.57 -3.99
C TYR A 64 16.03 -20.72 -5.52
N GLY A 65 16.45 -19.71 -6.27
CA GLY A 65 16.40 -19.70 -7.73
C GLY A 65 15.28 -18.84 -8.30
N TYR A 66 15.48 -18.40 -9.55
CA TYR A 66 14.56 -17.51 -10.26
C TYR A 66 13.18 -18.14 -10.46
N ASP A 67 13.15 -19.39 -10.94
CA ASP A 67 11.95 -20.17 -11.20
C ASP A 67 11.12 -20.40 -9.92
N MET A 68 11.79 -20.69 -8.81
CA MET A 68 11.14 -20.86 -7.52
C MET A 68 10.57 -19.54 -6.98
N ALA A 69 11.22 -18.43 -7.24
CA ALA A 69 10.71 -17.12 -6.83
C ALA A 69 9.45 -16.71 -7.62
N VAL A 70 9.42 -16.97 -8.95
CA VAL A 70 8.22 -16.76 -9.76
C VAL A 70 7.05 -17.59 -9.21
N LEU A 71 7.25 -18.91 -9.04
CA LEU A 71 6.20 -19.78 -8.51
C LEU A 71 5.77 -19.45 -7.09
N ALA A 72 6.68 -18.97 -6.24
CA ALA A 72 6.35 -18.55 -4.87
C ALA A 72 5.44 -17.31 -4.88
N GLY A 73 5.70 -16.33 -5.75
CA GLY A 73 4.82 -15.17 -5.91
C GLY A 73 3.44 -15.56 -6.43
N ASP A 74 3.38 -16.38 -7.47
CA ASP A 74 2.11 -16.90 -8.03
C ASP A 74 1.30 -17.66 -6.95
N ALA A 75 1.97 -18.54 -6.20
CA ALA A 75 1.34 -19.30 -5.14
C ALA A 75 0.79 -18.40 -4.02
N LEU A 76 1.55 -17.39 -3.59
CA LEU A 76 1.10 -16.42 -2.58
C LEU A 76 -0.12 -15.64 -3.03
N LEU A 77 -0.16 -15.18 -4.29
CA LEU A 77 -1.30 -14.45 -4.85
C LEU A 77 -2.57 -15.30 -4.84
N ILE A 78 -2.51 -16.54 -5.32
CA ILE A 78 -3.67 -17.43 -5.34
C ILE A 78 -4.06 -17.86 -3.91
N TYR A 79 -3.08 -18.14 -3.05
CA TYR A 79 -3.34 -18.52 -1.66
C TYR A 79 -3.95 -17.36 -0.85
N ALA A 80 -3.66 -16.12 -1.20
CA ALA A 80 -4.33 -14.96 -0.62
C ALA A 80 -5.84 -14.96 -0.90
N ILE A 81 -6.25 -15.20 -2.15
CA ILE A 81 -7.67 -15.29 -2.51
C ILE A 81 -8.35 -16.49 -1.84
N GLU A 82 -7.70 -17.67 -1.83
CA GLU A 82 -8.18 -18.84 -1.09
C GLU A 82 -8.39 -18.53 0.39
N THR A 83 -7.44 -17.81 1.00
CA THR A 83 -7.50 -17.45 2.41
C THR A 83 -8.63 -16.45 2.69
N ALA A 84 -8.78 -15.39 1.87
CA ALA A 84 -9.91 -14.46 1.99
C ALA A 84 -11.26 -15.17 1.88
N ALA A 85 -11.38 -16.17 0.99
CA ALA A 85 -12.60 -16.94 0.82
C ALA A 85 -13.00 -17.77 2.05
N LYS A 86 -12.09 -18.04 2.99
CA LYS A 86 -12.43 -18.72 4.26
C LYS A 86 -13.43 -17.92 5.10
N ALA A 87 -13.50 -16.61 4.92
CA ALA A 87 -14.47 -15.73 5.58
C ALA A 87 -15.93 -16.13 5.30
N PHE A 88 -16.24 -16.78 4.17
CA PHE A 88 -17.59 -17.28 3.87
C PHE A 88 -18.09 -18.29 4.89
N ALA A 89 -17.20 -19.04 5.54
CA ALA A 89 -17.57 -20.00 6.60
C ALA A 89 -17.71 -19.33 7.97
N MET A 90 -17.31 -18.08 8.12
CA MET A 90 -17.22 -17.36 9.41
C MET A 90 -18.38 -16.40 9.65
N THR A 91 -19.16 -16.08 8.63
CA THR A 91 -20.32 -15.18 8.73
C THR A 91 -21.46 -15.64 7.80
N PRO A 92 -22.73 -15.43 8.19
CA PRO A 92 -23.86 -15.67 7.31
C PRO A 92 -23.99 -14.62 6.18
N ASP A 93 -23.30 -13.49 6.28
CA ASP A 93 -23.38 -12.39 5.29
C ASP A 93 -22.40 -12.60 4.14
N ALA A 94 -22.73 -13.55 3.26
CA ALA A 94 -21.94 -13.85 2.09
C ALA A 94 -21.79 -12.66 1.11
N ALA A 95 -22.75 -11.74 1.10
CA ALA A 95 -22.69 -10.56 0.23
C ALA A 95 -21.54 -9.62 0.63
N LYS A 96 -21.37 -9.35 1.92
CA LYS A 96 -20.24 -8.55 2.44
C LYS A 96 -18.90 -9.21 2.15
N VAL A 97 -18.79 -10.52 2.37
CA VAL A 97 -17.55 -11.27 2.05
C VAL A 97 -17.24 -11.18 0.57
N GLY A 98 -18.24 -11.38 -0.30
CA GLY A 98 -18.10 -11.25 -1.75
C GLY A 98 -17.63 -9.84 -2.17
N ARG A 99 -18.21 -8.80 -1.56
CA ARG A 99 -17.80 -7.41 -1.82
C ARG A 99 -16.35 -7.16 -1.37
N CYS A 100 -15.94 -7.67 -0.22
CA CYS A 100 -14.56 -7.54 0.25
C CYS A 100 -13.55 -8.25 -0.66
N ILE A 101 -13.88 -9.44 -1.17
CA ILE A 101 -13.05 -10.14 -2.16
C ILE A 101 -12.97 -9.34 -3.46
N GLN A 102 -14.06 -8.71 -3.90
CA GLN A 102 -14.07 -7.84 -5.06
C GLN A 102 -13.14 -6.65 -4.85
N ILE A 103 -13.26 -5.92 -3.73
CA ILE A 103 -12.37 -4.80 -3.38
C ILE A 103 -10.91 -5.24 -3.38
N LEU A 104 -10.60 -6.36 -2.72
CA LEU A 104 -9.25 -6.90 -2.67
C LEU A 104 -8.69 -7.14 -4.07
N SER A 105 -9.48 -7.80 -4.93
CA SER A 105 -9.07 -8.15 -6.30
C SER A 105 -8.93 -6.92 -7.21
N GLU A 106 -9.83 -5.94 -7.13
CA GLU A 106 -9.76 -4.71 -7.93
C GLU A 106 -8.54 -3.88 -7.55
N LYS A 107 -8.32 -3.65 -6.24
CA LYS A 107 -7.22 -2.81 -5.74
C LYS A 107 -5.85 -3.45 -5.88
N THR A 108 -5.78 -4.77 -6.01
CA THR A 108 -4.51 -5.49 -6.23
C THR A 108 -4.27 -5.89 -7.68
N GLY A 109 -5.30 -5.87 -8.50
CA GLY A 109 -5.28 -6.29 -9.90
C GLY A 109 -4.79 -5.21 -10.88
N ILE A 110 -5.25 -5.37 -12.13
CA ILE A 110 -4.86 -4.50 -13.26
C ILE A 110 -5.34 -3.05 -13.12
N TYR A 111 -6.37 -2.80 -12.33
CA TYR A 111 -6.89 -1.45 -12.01
C TYR A 111 -6.34 -0.90 -10.69
N GLY A 112 -5.36 -1.56 -10.08
CA GLY A 112 -4.71 -1.19 -8.85
C GLY A 112 -3.21 -1.49 -8.88
N MET A 113 -2.72 -2.24 -7.89
CA MET A 113 -1.29 -2.42 -7.64
C MET A 113 -0.52 -2.98 -8.85
N ILE A 114 -1.04 -4.00 -9.55
CA ILE A 114 -0.38 -4.56 -10.74
C ILE A 114 -0.34 -3.53 -11.87
N GLY A 115 -1.44 -2.80 -12.10
CA GLY A 115 -1.47 -1.72 -13.10
C GLY A 115 -0.52 -0.59 -12.77
N GLY A 116 -0.40 -0.22 -11.48
CA GLY A 116 0.56 0.78 -11.01
C GLY A 116 2.01 0.33 -11.19
N GLN A 117 2.31 -0.94 -10.93
CA GLN A 117 3.64 -1.50 -11.17
C GLN A 117 3.99 -1.53 -12.66
N ASN A 118 3.03 -1.89 -13.53
CA ASN A 118 3.24 -1.81 -14.98
C ASN A 118 3.57 -0.38 -15.42
N ALA A 119 2.82 0.61 -14.93
CA ALA A 119 3.07 2.02 -15.26
C ALA A 119 4.43 2.52 -14.73
N ASP A 120 4.88 2.03 -13.57
CA ASP A 120 6.21 2.35 -13.01
C ASP A 120 7.34 1.82 -13.92
N ILE A 121 7.23 0.57 -14.40
CA ILE A 121 8.19 -0.02 -15.35
C ILE A 121 8.20 0.75 -16.68
N GLU A 122 7.03 1.03 -17.25
CA GLU A 122 6.94 1.83 -18.49
C GLU A 122 7.54 3.23 -18.31
N ALA A 123 7.41 3.82 -17.13
CA ALA A 123 7.97 5.12 -16.80
C ALA A 123 9.51 5.11 -16.75
N GLU A 124 10.13 4.01 -16.29
CA GLU A 124 11.59 3.85 -16.26
C GLU A 124 12.20 3.77 -17.68
N GLU A 125 11.46 3.20 -18.63
CA GLU A 125 11.89 3.12 -20.04
C GLU A 125 11.62 4.43 -20.82
N GLN A 126 10.84 5.35 -20.25
CA GLN A 126 10.42 6.58 -20.93
C GLN A 126 11.57 7.58 -21.04
N THR A 127 11.83 8.06 -22.26
CA THR A 127 12.90 9.06 -22.53
C THR A 127 12.45 10.52 -22.36
N THR A 128 11.13 10.75 -22.31
CA THR A 128 10.55 12.09 -22.08
C THR A 128 10.23 12.26 -20.60
N PRO A 129 10.29 13.50 -20.06
CA PRO A 129 9.90 13.76 -18.69
C PRO A 129 8.47 13.30 -18.40
N LEU A 130 8.28 12.67 -17.22
CA LEU A 130 6.96 12.30 -16.73
C LEU A 130 6.16 13.55 -16.37
N THR A 131 4.85 13.48 -16.53
CA THR A 131 3.94 14.50 -15.99
C THR A 131 3.62 14.22 -14.53
N THR A 132 3.15 15.23 -13.81
CA THR A 132 2.65 15.06 -12.43
C THR A 132 1.55 14.00 -12.35
N GLU A 133 0.63 13.97 -13.33
CA GLU A 133 -0.46 13.02 -13.40
C GLU A 133 0.05 11.58 -13.54
N GLN A 134 1.11 11.35 -14.30
CA GLN A 134 1.72 10.01 -14.44
C GLN A 134 2.35 9.55 -13.13
N ILE A 135 3.10 10.42 -12.44
CA ILE A 135 3.69 10.09 -11.14
C ILE A 135 2.60 9.82 -10.10
N LEU A 136 1.58 10.67 -10.02
CA LEU A 136 0.46 10.46 -9.10
C LEU A 136 -0.34 9.19 -9.43
N PHE A 137 -0.47 8.83 -10.71
CA PHE A 137 -1.10 7.57 -11.12
C PHE A 137 -0.31 6.35 -10.61
N ILE A 138 1.03 6.38 -10.72
CA ILE A 138 1.90 5.32 -10.19
C ILE A 138 1.74 5.23 -8.67
N HIS A 139 1.86 6.35 -7.95
CA HIS A 139 1.72 6.39 -6.50
C HIS A 139 0.35 5.88 -6.04
N ALA A 140 -0.73 6.30 -6.71
CA ALA A 140 -2.10 5.91 -6.40
C ALA A 140 -2.30 4.40 -6.54
N ASN A 141 -1.82 3.83 -7.63
CA ASN A 141 -2.09 2.44 -7.95
C ASN A 141 -1.05 1.50 -7.31
N LYS A 142 0.24 1.77 -7.45
CA LYS A 142 1.30 0.90 -6.89
C LYS A 142 1.25 0.85 -5.37
N THR A 143 0.96 1.97 -4.69
CA THR A 143 1.08 2.10 -3.24
C THR A 143 -0.26 2.35 -2.54
N ALA A 144 -0.99 3.41 -2.90
CA ALA A 144 -2.20 3.80 -2.19
C ALA A 144 -3.34 2.78 -2.33
N ALA A 145 -3.41 2.05 -3.45
CA ALA A 145 -4.45 1.04 -3.69
C ALA A 145 -4.52 -0.03 -2.59
N LEU A 146 -3.38 -0.49 -2.07
CA LEU A 146 -3.37 -1.46 -0.95
C LEU A 146 -3.82 -0.84 0.37
N ILE A 147 -3.53 0.43 0.61
CA ILE A 147 -4.00 1.15 1.81
C ILE A 147 -5.52 1.33 1.71
N GLN A 148 -6.02 1.73 0.54
CA GLN A 148 -7.45 1.81 0.25
C GLN A 148 -8.13 0.46 0.47
N SER A 149 -7.58 -0.63 -0.09
CA SER A 149 -8.11 -1.98 0.11
C SER A 149 -8.22 -2.36 1.59
N ALA A 150 -7.19 -2.06 2.39
CA ALA A 150 -7.19 -2.36 3.81
C ALA A 150 -8.34 -1.63 4.54
N MET A 151 -8.46 -0.33 4.35
CA MET A 151 -9.45 0.48 5.07
C MET A 151 -10.88 0.18 4.58
N THR A 152 -11.11 0.07 3.27
CA THR A 152 -12.44 -0.17 2.72
C THR A 152 -12.95 -1.58 3.03
N ILE A 153 -12.11 -2.61 3.06
CA ILE A 153 -12.50 -3.95 3.50
C ILE A 153 -12.92 -3.95 4.97
N GLY A 154 -12.14 -3.31 5.86
CA GLY A 154 -12.49 -3.21 7.28
C GLY A 154 -13.88 -2.59 7.48
N ALA A 155 -14.18 -1.50 6.80
CA ALA A 155 -15.48 -0.82 6.86
C ALA A 155 -16.61 -1.66 6.24
N THR A 156 -16.39 -2.27 5.08
CA THR A 156 -17.40 -3.06 4.35
C THR A 156 -17.88 -4.26 5.16
N LEU A 157 -16.99 -4.94 5.87
CA LEU A 157 -17.34 -6.10 6.70
C LEU A 157 -18.36 -5.76 7.79
N GLU A 158 -18.32 -4.56 8.36
CA GLU A 158 -19.30 -4.11 9.36
C GLU A 158 -20.49 -3.34 8.77
N GLY A 159 -20.52 -3.18 7.45
CA GLY A 159 -21.67 -2.59 6.76
C GLY A 159 -21.71 -1.07 6.82
N ALA A 160 -20.54 -0.44 6.72
CA ALA A 160 -20.43 0.97 6.45
C ALA A 160 -21.23 1.35 5.18
N THR A 161 -21.79 2.55 5.16
CA THR A 161 -22.50 3.08 3.99
C THR A 161 -21.55 3.34 2.83
N ASP A 162 -22.08 3.45 1.62
CA ASP A 162 -21.27 3.77 0.44
C ASP A 162 -20.56 5.13 0.58
N GLU A 163 -21.19 6.11 1.25
CA GLU A 163 -20.60 7.41 1.54
C GLU A 163 -19.43 7.31 2.52
N GLU A 164 -19.57 6.49 3.56
CA GLU A 164 -18.49 6.25 4.54
C GLU A 164 -17.31 5.50 3.88
N ILE A 165 -17.60 4.50 3.04
CA ILE A 165 -16.58 3.77 2.28
C ILE A 165 -15.85 4.72 1.33
N ALA A 166 -16.56 5.59 0.61
CA ALA A 166 -15.94 6.57 -0.29
C ALA A 166 -15.07 7.59 0.46
N ALA A 167 -15.51 8.03 1.65
CA ALA A 167 -14.72 8.92 2.50
C ALA A 167 -13.41 8.24 2.97
N LEU A 168 -13.49 6.99 3.42
CA LEU A 168 -12.29 6.21 3.81
C LEU A 168 -11.37 5.93 2.63
N GLU A 169 -11.93 5.67 1.46
CA GLU A 169 -11.16 5.48 0.23
C GLU A 169 -10.36 6.75 -0.14
N LEU A 170 -10.99 7.94 -0.03
CA LEU A 170 -10.31 9.22 -0.23
C LEU A 170 -9.23 9.46 0.83
N CYS A 171 -9.53 9.20 2.11
CA CYS A 171 -8.56 9.30 3.19
C CYS A 171 -7.33 8.42 2.91
N ALA A 172 -7.56 7.15 2.58
CA ALA A 172 -6.51 6.19 2.27
C ALA A 172 -5.69 6.56 1.02
N TYR A 173 -6.35 7.12 0.01
CA TYR A 173 -5.70 7.69 -1.18
C TYR A 173 -4.74 8.81 -0.78
N ASN A 174 -5.21 9.81 -0.05
CA ASN A 174 -4.40 10.95 0.36
C ASN A 174 -3.19 10.52 1.20
N VAL A 175 -3.39 9.60 2.15
CA VAL A 175 -2.30 9.04 2.97
C VAL A 175 -1.30 8.26 2.10
N GLY A 176 -1.77 7.47 1.14
CA GLY A 176 -0.90 6.68 0.26
C GLY A 176 -0.04 7.55 -0.65
N ILE A 177 -0.61 8.63 -1.20
CA ILE A 177 0.13 9.61 -2.00
C ILE A 177 1.14 10.36 -1.11
N ALA A 178 0.70 10.89 0.04
CA ALA A 178 1.58 11.60 0.98
C ALA A 178 2.75 10.70 1.44
N PHE A 179 2.46 9.43 1.72
CA PHE A 179 3.47 8.43 2.08
C PHE A 179 4.54 8.27 0.98
N GLN A 180 4.13 8.20 -0.29
CA GLN A 180 5.05 8.01 -1.40
C GLN A 180 5.87 9.27 -1.67
N ILE A 181 5.25 10.47 -1.65
CA ILE A 181 5.98 11.74 -1.78
C ILE A 181 6.98 11.90 -0.61
N GLN A 182 6.61 11.49 0.60
CA GLN A 182 7.52 11.50 1.75
C GLN A 182 8.69 10.53 1.57
N ASP A 183 8.49 9.38 0.93
CA ASP A 183 9.58 8.46 0.56
C ASP A 183 10.55 9.12 -0.41
N ASP A 184 10.03 9.78 -1.45
CA ASP A 184 10.85 10.51 -2.44
C ASP A 184 11.67 11.63 -1.74
N ILE A 185 11.06 12.34 -0.77
CA ILE A 185 11.76 13.35 0.04
C ILE A 185 12.89 12.71 0.85
N LEU A 186 12.59 11.60 1.54
CA LEU A 186 13.56 10.90 2.38
C LEU A 186 14.71 10.27 1.57
N ASP A 187 14.48 9.87 0.33
CA ASP A 187 15.56 9.41 -0.56
C ASP A 187 16.57 10.53 -0.87
N VAL A 188 16.09 11.78 -0.96
CA VAL A 188 16.95 12.94 -1.24
C VAL A 188 17.68 13.46 0.00
N ILE A 189 17.00 13.56 1.16
CA ILE A 189 17.57 14.23 2.35
C ILE A 189 17.91 13.29 3.51
N GLY A 190 17.53 12.03 3.43
CA GLY A 190 17.69 11.05 4.51
C GLY A 190 19.16 10.64 4.74
N ASP A 191 19.47 10.17 5.95
CA ASP A 191 20.75 9.50 6.24
C ASP A 191 20.60 7.99 6.01
N SER A 192 21.43 7.43 5.13
CA SER A 192 21.42 5.99 4.79
C SER A 192 21.59 5.07 6.02
N ARG A 193 22.23 5.56 7.11
CA ARG A 193 22.39 4.81 8.36
C ARG A 193 21.10 4.72 9.15
N GLU A 194 20.23 5.74 9.03
CA GLU A 194 18.94 5.78 9.73
C GLU A 194 17.86 5.06 8.95
N LEU A 195 17.86 5.18 7.61
CA LEU A 195 16.87 4.60 6.73
C LEU A 195 17.04 3.09 6.48
N GLY A 196 18.26 2.55 6.76
CA GLY A 196 18.54 1.12 6.52
C GLY A 196 18.57 0.70 5.04
N LYS A 197 18.49 1.67 4.10
CA LYS A 197 18.68 1.52 2.65
C LYS A 197 19.59 2.63 2.14
N ALA A 198 20.19 2.46 0.97
CA ALA A 198 20.96 3.51 0.32
C ALA A 198 20.06 4.71 0.01
N THR A 199 20.50 5.92 0.32
CA THR A 199 19.87 7.18 -0.09
C THR A 199 20.42 7.60 -1.45
N GLY A 200 19.61 8.34 -2.23
CA GLY A 200 19.97 8.73 -3.59
C GLY A 200 19.86 7.57 -4.59
N SER A 201 19.13 6.50 -4.26
CA SER A 201 18.88 5.39 -5.18
C SER A 201 18.09 5.84 -6.39
N ASP A 202 17.11 6.71 -6.21
CA ASP A 202 16.30 7.25 -7.30
C ASP A 202 17.15 8.08 -8.28
N ALA A 203 18.08 8.89 -7.77
CA ALA A 203 19.03 9.64 -8.60
C ALA A 203 20.01 8.73 -9.33
N GLN A 204 20.50 7.65 -8.70
CA GLN A 204 21.37 6.67 -9.33
C GLN A 204 20.68 5.88 -10.44
N ASN A 205 19.41 5.57 -10.25
CA ASN A 205 18.57 4.86 -11.21
C ASN A 205 17.89 5.81 -12.23
N HIS A 206 18.20 7.11 -12.19
CA HIS A 206 17.57 8.14 -13.03
C HIS A 206 16.04 8.16 -12.91
N LYS A 207 15.50 7.73 -11.78
CA LYS A 207 14.05 7.69 -11.54
C LYS A 207 13.49 9.10 -11.42
N GLN A 208 12.40 9.34 -12.14
CA GLN A 208 11.66 10.59 -12.05
C GLN A 208 10.64 10.47 -10.91
N THR A 209 10.77 11.32 -9.90
CA THR A 209 9.93 11.32 -8.70
C THR A 209 9.16 12.63 -8.58
N TYR A 210 8.22 12.69 -7.64
CA TYR A 210 7.50 13.93 -7.35
C TYR A 210 8.47 15.06 -6.96
N VAL A 211 9.51 14.74 -6.20
CA VAL A 211 10.54 15.70 -5.77
C VAL A 211 11.38 16.21 -6.94
N THR A 212 11.71 15.35 -7.91
CA THR A 212 12.48 15.80 -9.09
C THR A 212 11.69 16.77 -9.97
N LEU A 213 10.35 16.68 -10.00
CA LEU A 213 9.49 17.58 -10.75
C LEU A 213 9.22 18.90 -10.03
N HIS A 214 8.94 18.85 -8.73
CA HIS A 214 8.38 19.98 -7.97
C HIS A 214 9.36 20.58 -6.96
N GLY A 215 10.45 19.89 -6.66
CA GLY A 215 11.41 20.26 -5.62
C GLY A 215 10.93 19.93 -4.20
N LEU A 216 11.86 19.97 -3.25
CA LEU A 216 11.62 19.55 -1.86
C LEU A 216 10.55 20.39 -1.14
N GLU A 217 10.57 21.71 -1.33
CA GLU A 217 9.65 22.61 -0.62
C GLU A 217 8.20 22.39 -1.03
N GLU A 218 7.92 22.29 -2.34
CA GLU A 218 6.56 22.02 -2.83
C GLU A 218 6.09 20.63 -2.46
N SER A 219 6.98 19.62 -2.57
CA SER A 219 6.68 18.25 -2.16
C SER A 219 6.31 18.17 -0.67
N GLY A 220 7.02 18.90 0.20
CA GLY A 220 6.68 19.00 1.63
C GLY A 220 5.31 19.65 1.86
N ARG A 221 5.00 20.74 1.15
CA ARG A 221 3.66 21.37 1.23
C ARG A 221 2.54 20.43 0.79
N GLU A 222 2.78 19.66 -0.26
CA GLU A 222 1.79 18.69 -0.75
C GLU A 222 1.56 17.55 0.26
N VAL A 223 2.61 17.04 0.90
CA VAL A 223 2.50 16.06 1.99
C VAL A 223 1.64 16.60 3.14
N GLU A 224 1.90 17.84 3.58
CA GLU A 224 1.12 18.48 4.65
C GLU A 224 -0.36 18.66 4.25
N ARG A 225 -0.62 19.11 3.00
CA ARG A 225 -1.98 19.29 2.49
C ARG A 225 -2.76 17.98 2.47
N LEU A 226 -2.21 16.93 1.86
CA LEU A 226 -2.84 15.61 1.77
C LEU A 226 -3.07 14.98 3.14
N THR A 227 -2.12 15.13 4.05
CA THR A 227 -2.23 14.64 5.42
C THR A 227 -3.33 15.38 6.17
N GLY A 228 -3.42 16.71 6.02
CA GLY A 228 -4.48 17.52 6.63
C GLY A 228 -5.87 17.14 6.13
N GLU A 229 -6.02 16.87 4.83
CA GLU A 229 -7.28 16.39 4.26
C GLU A 229 -7.67 15.00 4.79
N ALA A 230 -6.70 14.08 4.90
CA ALA A 230 -6.95 12.75 5.46
C ALA A 230 -7.40 12.82 6.93
N VAL A 231 -6.76 13.66 7.73
CA VAL A 231 -7.16 13.93 9.13
C VAL A 231 -8.57 14.50 9.21
N ALA A 232 -8.91 15.48 8.35
CA ALA A 232 -10.24 16.08 8.34
C ALA A 232 -11.35 15.05 8.01
N VAL A 233 -11.06 14.10 7.13
CA VAL A 233 -11.98 12.99 6.87
C VAL A 233 -12.17 12.11 8.10
N MET A 234 -11.08 11.75 8.80
CA MET A 234 -11.14 10.94 10.02
C MET A 234 -11.92 11.63 11.15
N ASP A 235 -11.74 12.93 11.31
CA ASP A 235 -12.46 13.73 12.31
C ASP A 235 -13.98 13.81 12.05
N GLY A 236 -14.42 13.43 10.85
CA GLY A 236 -15.85 13.33 10.50
C GLY A 236 -16.54 12.06 11.01
N PHE A 237 -15.79 11.03 11.43
CA PHE A 237 -16.36 9.79 11.95
C PHE A 237 -16.67 9.90 13.44
N SER A 238 -17.80 9.33 13.86
CA SER A 238 -18.30 9.40 15.24
C SER A 238 -17.74 8.31 16.18
N GLY A 239 -16.99 7.34 15.66
CA GLY A 239 -16.39 6.22 16.42
C GLY A 239 -15.07 6.58 17.11
N GLU A 240 -14.50 5.63 17.88
CA GLU A 240 -13.14 5.74 18.41
C GLU A 240 -12.12 5.60 17.26
N HIS A 241 -11.60 6.71 16.77
CA HIS A 241 -10.71 6.76 15.62
C HIS A 241 -9.31 7.36 15.93
N GLU A 242 -9.05 7.77 17.15
CA GLU A 242 -7.78 8.44 17.51
C GLU A 242 -6.55 7.57 17.19
N PHE A 243 -6.60 6.27 17.54
CA PHE A 243 -5.49 5.38 17.23
C PHE A 243 -5.30 5.17 15.72
N LEU A 244 -6.40 5.04 14.95
CA LEU A 244 -6.34 4.93 13.50
C LEU A 244 -5.75 6.21 12.88
N LYS A 245 -6.16 7.37 13.36
CA LYS A 245 -5.64 8.68 12.96
C LYS A 245 -4.14 8.81 13.27
N GLU A 246 -3.71 8.43 14.48
CA GLU A 246 -2.29 8.42 14.86
C GLU A 246 -1.49 7.45 13.96
N LEU A 247 -2.05 6.29 13.62
CA LEU A 247 -1.43 5.33 12.73
C LEU A 247 -1.23 5.91 11.32
N LEU A 248 -2.24 6.60 10.77
CA LEU A 248 -2.15 7.27 9.47
C LEU A 248 -1.10 8.38 9.48
N LEU A 249 -1.07 9.21 10.53
CA LEU A 249 -0.05 10.25 10.70
C LEU A 249 1.36 9.65 10.82
N HIS A 250 1.50 8.55 11.54
CA HIS A 250 2.80 7.88 11.69
C HIS A 250 3.28 7.25 10.38
N LEU A 251 2.38 6.84 9.49
CA LEU A 251 2.74 6.37 8.16
C LEU A 251 3.42 7.47 7.34
N VAL A 252 2.89 8.67 7.38
CA VAL A 252 3.37 9.81 6.60
C VAL A 252 4.62 10.45 7.23
N HIS A 253 4.59 10.75 8.54
CA HIS A 253 5.66 11.49 9.22
C HIS A 253 6.80 10.59 9.73
N ARG A 254 7.02 9.44 9.10
CA ARG A 254 8.16 8.59 9.45
C ARG A 254 9.49 9.28 9.16
N THR A 255 10.45 9.07 10.04
CA THR A 255 11.85 9.50 9.88
C THR A 255 12.76 8.34 9.49
N LYS A 256 12.19 7.14 9.43
CA LYS A 256 12.90 5.88 9.13
C LYS A 256 12.04 4.99 8.24
#